data_682ce251a23574721e36cb9b41d1b355
#
_entry.id   682ce251a23574721e36cb9b41d1b355
#
_cell.length_a   1.000
_cell.length_b   1.000
_cell.length_c   1.000
_cell.angle_alpha   90.00
_cell.angle_beta   90.00
_cell.angle_gamma   90.00
#
_symmetry.space_group_name_H-M   'P 1'
#
loop_
_entity.id
_entity.type
_entity.pdbx_description
1 polymer ?
#
loop_
_entity_poly.entity_id
_entity_poly.type
_entity_poly.pdbx_seq_one_letter_code
_entity_poly.pdbx_strand_id
1 'polypeptide(L)'
;MADHNQTVKKHYINAGSLIFGAILIYLILIIYSGMHVTQLSGYEVTEGSLAVDSTYRGVALRVEQVVSANDNGYINYYAGESEHISKGGLVYSIDESGVLSEMIKDSAAVNTVLSDEALSELRTELTGFASAYDDRDFYDVYRMQDSVGSTIRKLANQSALENLRSISSNEYGDLVDMGYSPDSGVVVYNYDNMENLTASLVTEETFDESSYQKTQLVDGDLVTGGDPAYKLVTSEN
;
A
#
# COMPACT_ATOMS: atom_id res chain seq x y z
N MET A 1 17.55 84.04 77.88
CA MET A 1 18.96 83.85 77.47
C MET A 1 19.21 82.35 77.61
N ALA A 2 19.09 81.61 76.57
CA ALA A 2 19.40 80.17 76.60
C ALA A 2 20.28 79.88 75.40
N ASP A 3 21.52 79.55 75.70
CA ASP A 3 22.60 79.24 74.81
C ASP A 3 22.39 77.83 74.25
N HIS A 4 22.28 77.70 72.93
CA HIS A 4 22.07 76.41 72.27
C HIS A 4 23.39 75.88 71.70
N ASN A 5 24.10 75.11 72.52
CA ASN A 5 25.38 74.53 72.21
C ASN A 5 25.19 73.32 71.29
N GLN A 6 25.34 73.50 69.99
CA GLN A 6 25.33 72.41 69.01
C GLN A 6 26.70 71.69 69.03
N THR A 7 26.75 70.51 69.57
CA THR A 7 27.89 69.59 69.45
C THR A 7 27.93 68.95 68.09
N VAL A 8 28.84 69.36 67.20
CA VAL A 8 29.17 68.74 65.96
C VAL A 8 29.89 67.40 66.23
N LYS A 9 29.21 66.29 66.04
CA LYS A 9 29.80 64.94 66.06
C LYS A 9 30.80 64.81 64.91
N LYS A 10 32.07 64.83 65.13
CA LYS A 10 33.11 64.43 64.15
C LYS A 10 33.03 62.90 63.93
N HIS A 11 32.58 62.53 62.79
CA HIS A 11 32.68 61.14 62.33
C HIS A 11 34.16 60.83 62.03
N TYR A 12 34.79 60.03 62.84
CA TYR A 12 36.09 59.44 62.53
C TYR A 12 35.88 58.29 61.56
N ILE A 13 36.34 58.43 60.32
CA ILE A 13 36.33 57.34 59.34
C ILE A 13 37.41 56.36 59.81
N ASN A 14 36.99 55.19 60.27
CA ASN A 14 37.90 54.10 60.66
C ASN A 14 38.49 53.47 59.39
N ALA A 15 39.77 53.12 59.41
CA ALA A 15 40.40 52.43 58.23
C ALA A 15 39.65 51.21 57.79
N GLY A 16 38.99 50.50 58.71
CA GLY A 16 38.11 49.38 58.40
C GLY A 16 36.88 49.77 57.57
N SER A 17 36.31 50.96 57.83
CA SER A 17 35.19 51.51 57.07
C SER A 17 35.57 51.88 55.63
N LEU A 18 36.80 52.36 55.44
CA LEU A 18 37.36 52.62 54.10
C LEU A 18 37.56 51.34 53.27
N ILE A 19 38.15 50.31 53.91
CA ILE A 19 38.36 49.01 53.26
C ILE A 19 37.03 48.35 52.90
N PHE A 20 36.07 48.36 53.82
CA PHE A 20 34.74 47.82 53.56
C PHE A 20 34.02 48.55 52.42
N GLY A 21 34.11 49.89 52.39
CA GLY A 21 33.54 50.66 51.27
C GLY A 21 34.18 50.33 49.92
N ALA A 22 35.51 50.15 49.87
CA ALA A 22 36.23 49.76 48.67
C ALA A 22 35.78 48.35 48.12
N ILE A 23 35.64 47.39 49.06
CA ILE A 23 35.18 46.04 48.74
C ILE A 23 33.70 46.06 48.20
N LEU A 24 32.89 46.87 48.87
CA LEU A 24 31.48 47.00 48.47
C LEU A 24 31.33 47.59 47.04
N ILE A 25 32.13 48.67 46.78
CA ILE A 25 32.16 49.24 45.40
C ILE A 25 32.66 48.23 44.38
N TYR A 26 33.70 47.47 44.72
CA TYR A 26 34.21 46.40 43.82
C TYR A 26 33.17 45.34 43.52
N LEU A 27 32.41 44.87 44.52
CA LEU A 27 31.34 43.91 44.35
C LEU A 27 30.19 44.44 43.43
N ILE A 28 29.83 45.72 43.67
CA ILE A 28 28.81 46.38 42.83
C ILE A 28 29.26 46.44 41.36
N LEU A 29 30.55 46.79 41.12
CA LEU A 29 31.10 46.84 39.76
C LEU A 29 31.12 45.45 39.06
N ILE A 30 31.47 44.39 39.83
CA ILE A 30 31.42 43.01 39.29
C ILE A 30 29.99 42.60 38.92
N ILE A 31 29.03 42.87 39.83
CA ILE A 31 27.62 42.53 39.56
C ILE A 31 27.11 43.33 38.36
N TYR A 32 27.40 44.63 38.29
CA TYR A 32 27.02 45.49 37.18
C TYR A 32 27.64 45.03 35.86
N SER A 33 28.92 44.64 35.85
CA SER A 33 29.60 44.10 34.67
C SER A 33 29.03 42.76 34.25
N GLY A 34 28.68 41.88 35.20
CA GLY A 34 28.08 40.58 34.93
C GLY A 34 26.66 40.67 34.34
N MET A 35 25.88 41.68 34.73
CA MET A 35 24.54 41.91 34.20
C MET A 35 24.55 42.47 32.76
N HIS A 36 25.64 43.07 32.32
CA HIS A 36 25.77 43.62 30.95
C HIS A 36 26.56 42.70 30.00
N VAL A 37 26.96 41.51 30.44
CA VAL A 37 27.55 40.53 29.52
C VAL A 37 26.40 39.90 28.71
N THR A 38 26.22 40.35 27.49
CA THR A 38 25.41 39.65 26.49
C THR A 38 26.03 38.27 26.27
N GLN A 39 25.34 37.23 26.73
CA GLN A 39 25.70 35.87 26.38
C GLN A 39 25.42 35.69 24.87
N LEU A 40 26.49 35.68 24.10
CA LEU A 40 26.42 35.20 22.71
C LEU A 40 26.15 33.72 22.78
N SER A 41 24.87 33.34 22.64
CA SER A 41 24.53 31.94 22.35
C SER A 41 25.02 31.63 20.93
N GLY A 42 26.15 30.93 20.85
CA GLY A 42 26.61 30.39 19.59
C GLY A 42 25.57 29.36 19.11
N TYR A 43 24.89 29.64 18.02
CA TYR A 43 24.08 28.66 17.32
C TYR A 43 25.06 27.84 16.47
N GLU A 44 25.19 26.56 16.80
CA GLU A 44 25.92 25.62 15.95
C GLU A 44 25.09 25.42 14.70
N VAL A 45 25.52 25.98 13.58
CA VAL A 45 24.91 25.77 12.28
C VAL A 45 25.26 24.35 11.84
N THR A 46 24.34 23.41 12.05
CA THR A 46 24.43 22.09 11.43
C THR A 46 24.01 22.23 9.97
N GLU A 47 24.80 21.68 9.06
CA GLU A 47 24.38 21.51 7.68
C GLU A 47 23.13 20.64 7.67
N GLY A 48 21.98 21.27 7.54
CA GLY A 48 20.72 20.62 7.23
C GLY A 48 20.60 20.49 5.71
N SER A 49 20.40 19.31 5.19
CA SER A 49 19.96 19.18 3.80
C SER A 49 18.59 19.84 3.68
N LEU A 50 18.46 20.85 2.83
CA LEU A 50 17.14 21.32 2.36
C LEU A 50 16.62 20.24 1.39
N ALA A 51 16.17 19.10 1.94
CA ALA A 51 15.36 18.18 1.17
C ALA A 51 14.01 18.86 0.99
N VAL A 52 13.78 19.40 -0.18
CA VAL A 52 12.42 19.75 -0.62
C VAL A 52 11.77 18.41 -0.93
N ASP A 53 10.96 17.93 -0.01
CA ASP A 53 10.15 16.74 -0.22
C ASP A 53 9.03 17.13 -1.20
N SER A 54 9.26 16.83 -2.48
CA SER A 54 8.29 17.08 -3.55
C SER A 54 7.59 15.77 -3.86
N THR A 55 6.35 15.64 -3.42
CA THR A 55 5.49 14.52 -3.78
C THR A 55 4.87 14.80 -5.15
N TYR A 56 5.11 13.91 -6.09
CA TYR A 56 4.50 13.96 -7.42
C TYR A 56 3.47 12.84 -7.55
N ARG A 57 2.36 13.13 -8.21
CA ARG A 57 1.38 12.12 -8.58
C ARG A 57 1.57 11.79 -10.05
N GLY A 58 1.48 10.53 -10.40
CA GLY A 58 1.59 10.03 -11.76
C GLY A 58 0.49 9.01 -12.04
N VAL A 59 0.08 8.92 -13.29
CA VAL A 59 -0.83 7.89 -13.79
C VAL A 59 -0.03 6.99 -14.73
N ALA A 60 -0.08 5.67 -14.48
CA ALA A 60 0.52 4.70 -15.38
C ALA A 60 -0.44 4.43 -16.54
N LEU A 61 0.00 4.71 -17.75
CA LEU A 61 -0.75 4.37 -18.95
C LEU A 61 -0.37 2.97 -19.41
N ARG A 62 -1.37 2.11 -19.57
CA ARG A 62 -1.19 0.73 -20.00
C ARG A 62 -2.10 0.45 -21.19
N VAL A 63 -1.78 -0.56 -21.96
CA VAL A 63 -2.70 -1.10 -22.96
C VAL A 63 -3.52 -2.18 -22.27
N GLU A 64 -4.74 -1.82 -21.95
CA GLU A 64 -5.67 -2.67 -21.19
C GLU A 64 -6.89 -3.00 -22.03
N GLN A 65 -7.39 -4.23 -21.88
CA GLN A 65 -8.61 -4.68 -22.52
C GLN A 65 -9.50 -5.39 -21.51
N VAL A 66 -10.72 -4.91 -21.34
CA VAL A 66 -11.75 -5.66 -20.61
C VAL A 66 -12.28 -6.75 -21.53
N VAL A 67 -12.20 -8.00 -21.09
CA VAL A 67 -12.78 -9.15 -21.76
C VAL A 67 -14.11 -9.46 -21.10
N SER A 68 -15.16 -9.55 -21.90
CA SER A 68 -16.51 -9.82 -21.42
C SER A 68 -16.79 -11.32 -21.32
N ALA A 69 -17.71 -11.67 -20.44
CA ALA A 69 -18.28 -13.00 -20.32
C ALA A 69 -19.05 -13.38 -21.60
N ASN A 70 -18.86 -14.62 -22.04
CA ASN A 70 -19.51 -15.13 -23.27
C ASN A 70 -20.96 -15.52 -23.00
N ASP A 71 -21.28 -15.96 -21.78
CA ASP A 71 -22.58 -16.52 -21.43
C ASP A 71 -23.03 -16.13 -20.02
N ASN A 72 -24.19 -16.64 -19.58
CA ASN A 72 -24.75 -16.40 -18.26
C ASN A 72 -24.42 -17.57 -17.34
N GLY A 73 -24.04 -17.32 -16.10
CA GLY A 73 -23.75 -18.38 -15.14
C GLY A 73 -22.76 -17.97 -14.07
N TYR A 74 -22.26 -18.94 -13.34
CA TYR A 74 -21.24 -18.71 -12.30
C TYR A 74 -19.86 -18.75 -12.92
N ILE A 75 -19.10 -17.65 -12.74
CA ILE A 75 -17.74 -17.53 -13.25
C ILE A 75 -16.74 -18.20 -12.31
N ASN A 76 -15.83 -19.02 -12.87
CA ASN A 76 -14.75 -19.66 -12.11
C ASN A 76 -13.41 -19.37 -12.81
N TYR A 77 -12.42 -18.89 -12.07
CA TYR A 77 -11.14 -18.47 -12.61
C TYR A 77 -10.06 -19.55 -12.48
N TYR A 78 -9.25 -19.73 -13.55
CA TYR A 78 -8.15 -20.69 -13.65
C TYR A 78 -6.78 -20.03 -13.75
N ALA A 79 -6.73 -18.76 -14.04
CA ALA A 79 -5.52 -17.95 -13.96
C ALA A 79 -5.46 -17.23 -12.61
N GLY A 80 -4.27 -17.01 -12.07
CA GLY A 80 -4.07 -16.21 -10.87
C GLY A 80 -4.18 -14.71 -11.13
N GLU A 81 -4.47 -13.91 -10.10
CA GLU A 81 -4.35 -12.45 -10.15
C GLU A 81 -2.91 -12.06 -10.51
N SER A 82 -2.74 -11.19 -11.49
CA SER A 82 -1.44 -10.77 -12.00
C SER A 82 -0.62 -11.88 -12.68
N GLU A 83 -1.22 -13.00 -13.03
CA GLU A 83 -0.57 -14.07 -13.78
C GLU A 83 -0.44 -13.68 -15.25
N HIS A 84 0.74 -13.95 -15.83
CA HIS A 84 0.96 -13.80 -17.26
C HIS A 84 0.41 -15.00 -18.00
N ILE A 85 -0.54 -14.76 -18.90
CA ILE A 85 -1.15 -15.81 -19.71
C ILE A 85 -0.79 -15.62 -21.20
N SER A 86 -0.61 -16.74 -21.88
CA SER A 86 -0.40 -16.74 -23.33
C SER A 86 -1.73 -16.63 -24.07
N LYS A 87 -1.68 -16.13 -25.30
CA LYS A 87 -2.83 -16.17 -26.20
C LYS A 87 -3.41 -17.59 -26.31
N GLY A 88 -4.72 -17.72 -26.12
CA GLY A 88 -5.41 -19.01 -26.11
C GLY A 88 -5.28 -19.79 -24.80
N GLY A 89 -4.64 -19.22 -23.76
CA GLY A 89 -4.63 -19.80 -22.43
C GLY A 89 -6.01 -19.71 -21.77
N LEU A 90 -6.38 -20.72 -20.99
CA LEU A 90 -7.64 -20.77 -20.26
C LEU A 90 -7.59 -19.79 -19.08
N VAL A 91 -8.57 -18.86 -19.02
CA VAL A 91 -8.66 -17.84 -17.95
C VAL A 91 -9.82 -18.15 -17.03
N TYR A 92 -11.01 -18.43 -17.58
CA TYR A 92 -12.21 -18.65 -16.79
C TYR A 92 -13.11 -19.73 -17.41
N SER A 93 -14.11 -20.16 -16.66
CA SER A 93 -15.28 -20.84 -17.21
C SER A 93 -16.55 -20.21 -16.66
N ILE A 94 -17.63 -20.37 -17.40
CA ILE A 94 -18.98 -20.01 -16.95
C ILE A 94 -19.77 -21.30 -16.83
N ASP A 95 -20.33 -21.54 -15.66
CA ASP A 95 -21.14 -22.69 -15.33
C ASP A 95 -22.60 -22.27 -15.20
N GLU A 96 -23.40 -22.55 -16.23
CA GLU A 96 -24.81 -22.21 -16.22
C GLU A 96 -25.61 -23.01 -15.18
N SER A 97 -25.18 -24.23 -14.89
CA SER A 97 -25.88 -25.14 -13.99
C SER A 97 -25.56 -24.92 -12.50
N GLY A 98 -24.41 -24.30 -12.20
CA GLY A 98 -23.87 -24.17 -10.86
C GLY A 98 -23.25 -25.45 -10.28
N VAL A 99 -23.25 -26.55 -11.01
CA VAL A 99 -22.73 -27.88 -10.58
C VAL A 99 -21.22 -27.79 -10.29
N LEU A 100 -20.46 -27.15 -11.17
CA LEU A 100 -19.03 -26.95 -10.99
C LEU A 100 -18.73 -26.09 -9.75
N SER A 101 -19.48 -25.02 -9.57
CA SER A 101 -19.37 -24.13 -8.41
C SER A 101 -19.72 -24.85 -7.09
N GLU A 102 -20.72 -25.74 -7.10
CA GLU A 102 -21.03 -26.61 -5.95
C GLU A 102 -19.90 -27.61 -5.68
N MET A 103 -19.37 -28.25 -6.72
CA MET A 103 -18.24 -29.19 -6.59
C MET A 103 -17.00 -28.51 -6.04
N ILE A 104 -16.72 -27.27 -6.44
CA ILE A 104 -15.60 -26.46 -5.91
C ILE A 104 -15.82 -26.18 -4.42
N LYS A 105 -17.03 -25.78 -4.02
CA LYS A 105 -17.38 -25.52 -2.61
C LYS A 105 -17.25 -26.79 -1.77
N ASP A 106 -17.74 -27.90 -2.26
CA ASP A 106 -17.66 -29.19 -1.58
C ASP A 106 -16.20 -29.69 -1.50
N SER A 107 -15.41 -29.49 -2.54
CA SER A 107 -13.97 -29.82 -2.55
C SER A 107 -13.18 -28.96 -1.57
N ALA A 108 -13.52 -27.71 -1.40
CA ALA A 108 -12.92 -26.84 -0.39
C ALA A 108 -13.30 -27.26 1.05
N ALA A 109 -14.49 -27.87 1.23
CA ALA A 109 -14.94 -28.40 2.52
C ALA A 109 -14.33 -29.76 2.88
N VAL A 110 -13.95 -30.57 1.88
CA VAL A 110 -13.36 -31.89 2.04
C VAL A 110 -11.89 -31.80 1.65
N ASN A 111 -11.00 -31.51 2.63
CA ASN A 111 -9.53 -31.63 2.56
C ASN A 111 -8.99 -32.06 1.17
N THR A 112 -9.17 -31.21 0.16
CA THR A 112 -8.61 -31.47 -1.18
C THR A 112 -7.11 -31.39 -1.01
N VAL A 113 -6.45 -32.53 -1.10
CA VAL A 113 -4.99 -32.60 -1.07
C VAL A 113 -4.52 -31.91 -2.35
N LEU A 114 -3.99 -30.71 -2.22
CA LEU A 114 -3.34 -30.02 -3.33
C LEU A 114 -2.27 -30.93 -3.92
N SER A 115 -2.13 -30.91 -5.25
CA SER A 115 -1.07 -31.69 -5.91
C SER A 115 0.31 -31.23 -5.44
N ASP A 116 1.33 -32.07 -5.62
CA ASP A 116 2.71 -31.71 -5.26
C ASP A 116 3.20 -30.48 -6.05
N GLU A 117 2.72 -30.31 -7.28
CA GLU A 117 2.99 -29.13 -8.11
C GLU A 117 2.36 -27.88 -7.51
N ALA A 118 1.11 -27.96 -7.08
CA ALA A 118 0.38 -26.86 -6.45
C ALA A 118 1.03 -26.43 -5.12
N LEU A 119 1.45 -27.41 -4.32
CA LEU A 119 2.21 -27.14 -3.09
C LEU A 119 3.58 -26.51 -3.37
N SER A 120 4.22 -26.89 -4.47
CA SER A 120 5.49 -26.29 -4.91
C SER A 120 5.32 -24.83 -5.34
N GLU A 121 4.24 -24.50 -6.07
CA GLU A 121 3.90 -23.15 -6.48
C GLU A 121 3.68 -22.25 -5.26
N LEU A 122 2.80 -22.66 -4.35
CA LEU A 122 2.55 -21.95 -3.09
C LEU A 122 3.83 -21.76 -2.25
N ARG A 123 4.66 -22.79 -2.17
CA ARG A 123 5.93 -22.70 -1.41
C ARG A 123 6.89 -21.71 -2.05
N THR A 124 6.94 -21.65 -3.37
CA THR A 124 7.79 -20.70 -4.10
C THR A 124 7.34 -19.27 -3.84
N GLU A 125 6.03 -19.01 -3.90
CA GLU A 125 5.43 -17.72 -3.62
C GLU A 125 5.71 -17.26 -2.18
N LEU A 126 5.42 -18.12 -1.20
CA LEU A 126 5.68 -17.86 0.22
C LEU A 126 7.17 -17.60 0.52
N THR A 127 8.05 -18.36 -0.13
CA THR A 127 9.51 -18.19 0.06
C THR A 127 9.99 -16.90 -0.57
N GLY A 128 9.45 -16.53 -1.74
CA GLY A 128 9.71 -15.26 -2.40
C GLY A 128 9.32 -14.08 -1.51
N PHE A 129 8.12 -14.10 -0.96
CA PHE A 129 7.66 -13.09 -0.01
C PHE A 129 8.55 -13.04 1.25
N ALA A 130 8.83 -14.17 1.87
CA ALA A 130 9.63 -14.22 3.10
C ALA A 130 11.05 -13.67 2.90
N SER A 131 11.61 -13.79 1.68
CA SER A 131 12.95 -13.27 1.34
C SER A 131 12.96 -11.77 1.03
N ALA A 132 11.82 -11.22 0.60
CA ALA A 132 11.67 -9.82 0.21
C ALA A 132 10.98 -8.97 1.30
N TYR A 133 10.50 -9.60 2.37
CA TYR A 133 9.73 -8.93 3.40
C TYR A 133 10.52 -7.82 4.11
N ASP A 134 9.93 -6.61 4.14
CA ASP A 134 10.40 -5.47 4.94
C ASP A 134 9.30 -5.10 5.96
N ASP A 135 9.66 -5.06 7.25
CA ASP A 135 8.76 -4.72 8.35
C ASP A 135 8.23 -3.25 8.30
N ARG A 136 8.80 -2.44 7.42
CA ARG A 136 8.39 -1.05 7.18
C ARG A 136 7.33 -0.90 6.11
N ASP A 137 7.12 -1.92 5.29
CA ASP A 137 6.12 -1.94 4.23
C ASP A 137 5.02 -2.96 4.53
N PHE A 138 4.05 -2.54 5.33
CA PHE A 138 2.93 -3.40 5.71
C PHE A 138 1.96 -3.67 4.55
N TYR A 139 2.01 -2.87 3.48
CA TYR A 139 1.17 -3.06 2.30
C TYR A 139 1.49 -4.39 1.58
N ASP A 140 2.74 -4.81 1.59
CA ASP A 140 3.17 -6.08 1.00
C ASP A 140 2.52 -7.30 1.68
N VAL A 141 2.15 -7.21 2.96
CA VAL A 141 1.43 -8.28 3.67
C VAL A 141 0.02 -8.46 3.09
N TYR A 142 -0.69 -7.38 2.79
CA TYR A 142 -2.02 -7.47 2.18
C TYR A 142 -1.93 -8.00 0.75
N ARG A 143 -0.97 -7.54 -0.03
CA ARG A 143 -0.72 -8.08 -1.38
C ARG A 143 -0.45 -9.58 -1.35
N MET A 144 0.36 -10.03 -0.40
CA MET A 144 0.65 -11.45 -0.21
C MET A 144 -0.60 -12.24 0.16
N GLN A 145 -1.43 -11.73 1.05
CA GLN A 145 -2.69 -12.38 1.42
C GLN A 145 -3.60 -12.56 0.20
N ASP A 146 -3.75 -11.52 -0.62
CA ASP A 146 -4.57 -11.56 -1.83
C ASP A 146 -3.99 -12.52 -2.87
N SER A 147 -2.67 -12.51 -3.08
CA SER A 147 -1.97 -13.38 -4.01
C SER A 147 -2.11 -14.86 -3.63
N VAL A 148 -1.82 -15.21 -2.38
CA VAL A 148 -1.98 -16.58 -1.88
C VAL A 148 -3.44 -17.05 -1.96
N GLY A 149 -4.39 -16.17 -1.61
CA GLY A 149 -5.82 -16.46 -1.73
C GLY A 149 -6.23 -16.74 -3.18
N SER A 150 -5.72 -15.97 -4.14
CA SER A 150 -5.94 -16.16 -5.57
C SER A 150 -5.34 -17.47 -6.07
N THR A 151 -4.10 -17.77 -5.70
CA THR A 151 -3.41 -19.01 -6.06
C THR A 151 -4.15 -20.24 -5.54
N ILE A 152 -4.63 -20.21 -4.30
CA ILE A 152 -5.41 -21.33 -3.72
C ILE A 152 -6.72 -21.53 -4.50
N ARG A 153 -7.44 -20.47 -4.84
CA ARG A 153 -8.69 -20.55 -5.62
C ARG A 153 -8.43 -21.13 -7.02
N LYS A 154 -7.41 -20.62 -7.71
CA LYS A 154 -6.96 -21.14 -9.00
C LYS A 154 -6.73 -22.65 -8.95
N LEU A 155 -5.97 -23.12 -7.99
CA LEU A 155 -5.63 -24.53 -7.84
C LEU A 155 -6.87 -25.41 -7.50
N ALA A 156 -7.77 -24.89 -6.66
CA ALA A 156 -9.03 -25.55 -6.35
C ALA A 156 -9.92 -25.67 -7.61
N ASN A 157 -10.05 -24.60 -8.39
CA ASN A 157 -10.83 -24.58 -9.62
C ASN A 157 -10.23 -25.50 -10.68
N GLN A 158 -8.91 -25.53 -10.84
CA GLN A 158 -8.23 -26.46 -11.74
C GLN A 158 -8.49 -27.92 -11.35
N SER A 159 -8.36 -28.27 -10.08
CA SER A 159 -8.64 -29.61 -9.57
C SER A 159 -10.10 -30.02 -9.77
N ALA A 160 -11.05 -29.12 -9.53
CA ALA A 160 -12.47 -29.37 -9.75
C ALA A 160 -12.79 -29.61 -11.24
N LEU A 161 -12.18 -28.80 -12.14
CA LEU A 161 -12.33 -28.97 -13.58
C LEU A 161 -11.75 -30.30 -14.06
N GLU A 162 -10.59 -30.73 -13.56
CA GLU A 162 -10.00 -32.03 -13.87
C GLU A 162 -10.90 -33.19 -13.41
N ASN A 163 -11.44 -33.09 -12.20
CA ASN A 163 -12.40 -34.05 -11.66
C ASN A 163 -13.66 -34.12 -12.54
N LEU A 164 -14.22 -32.99 -12.89
CA LEU A 164 -15.38 -32.92 -13.79
C LEU A 164 -15.10 -33.60 -15.13
N ARG A 165 -13.96 -33.32 -15.75
CA ARG A 165 -13.53 -33.95 -17.02
C ARG A 165 -13.34 -35.45 -16.88
N SER A 166 -12.91 -35.94 -15.71
CA SER A 166 -12.73 -37.38 -15.47
C SER A 166 -14.04 -38.15 -15.29
N ILE A 167 -15.07 -37.46 -14.75
CA ILE A 167 -16.38 -38.09 -14.45
C ILE A 167 -17.29 -38.10 -15.69
N SER A 168 -17.20 -37.11 -16.54
CA SER A 168 -18.13 -36.93 -17.67
C SER A 168 -17.41 -36.65 -18.97
N SER A 169 -17.35 -37.62 -19.81
CA SER A 169 -16.91 -37.44 -21.18
C SER A 169 -17.92 -36.77 -22.12
N ASN A 170 -19.23 -36.68 -21.77
CA ASN A 170 -20.25 -36.18 -22.68
C ASN A 170 -21.44 -35.42 -22.07
N GLU A 171 -21.67 -35.38 -20.77
CA GLU A 171 -22.94 -34.87 -20.21
C GLU A 171 -22.84 -33.46 -19.62
N TYR A 172 -21.65 -33.01 -19.24
CA TYR A 172 -21.41 -31.69 -18.62
C TYR A 172 -20.56 -30.74 -19.48
N GLY A 173 -20.01 -31.22 -20.60
CA GLY A 173 -19.18 -30.41 -21.48
C GLY A 173 -19.95 -29.26 -22.14
N ASP A 174 -21.28 -29.45 -22.33
CA ASP A 174 -22.15 -28.42 -22.89
C ASP A 174 -22.71 -27.44 -21.86
N LEU A 175 -22.48 -27.66 -20.54
CA LEU A 175 -22.99 -26.83 -19.47
C LEU A 175 -21.92 -25.83 -18.91
N VAL A 176 -20.70 -25.98 -19.38
CA VAL A 176 -19.56 -25.13 -18.91
C VAL A 176 -18.90 -24.51 -20.13
N ASP A 177 -19.08 -23.21 -20.30
CA ASP A 177 -18.37 -22.45 -21.34
C ASP A 177 -17.00 -22.05 -20.88
N MET A 178 -15.97 -22.22 -21.73
CA MET A 178 -14.58 -21.95 -21.43
C MET A 178 -14.12 -20.63 -22.04
N GLY A 179 -13.64 -19.72 -21.21
CA GLY A 179 -13.10 -18.44 -21.65
C GLY A 179 -11.59 -18.47 -21.79
N TYR A 180 -11.12 -18.20 -23.01
CA TYR A 180 -9.69 -18.19 -23.34
C TYR A 180 -9.20 -16.77 -23.59
N SER A 181 -7.92 -16.54 -23.28
CA SER A 181 -7.32 -15.22 -23.52
C SER A 181 -7.22 -14.90 -25.02
N PRO A 182 -7.72 -13.74 -25.47
CA PRO A 182 -7.64 -13.31 -26.86
C PRO A 182 -6.22 -12.94 -27.28
N ASP A 183 -5.35 -12.59 -26.33
CA ASP A 183 -3.95 -12.23 -26.57
C ASP A 183 -3.07 -12.62 -25.37
N SER A 184 -1.76 -12.46 -25.49
CA SER A 184 -0.82 -12.63 -24.38
C SER A 184 -0.81 -11.39 -23.52
N GLY A 185 -0.80 -11.56 -22.18
CA GLY A 185 -0.82 -10.44 -21.25
C GLY A 185 -0.94 -10.88 -19.80
N VAL A 186 -1.12 -9.92 -18.92
CA VAL A 186 -1.33 -10.13 -17.49
C VAL A 186 -2.81 -10.03 -17.17
N VAL A 187 -3.33 -11.05 -16.48
CA VAL A 187 -4.73 -11.10 -16.05
C VAL A 187 -4.94 -10.30 -14.78
N VAL A 188 -5.98 -9.49 -14.77
CA VAL A 188 -6.37 -8.65 -13.63
C VAL A 188 -7.87 -8.75 -13.39
N TYR A 189 -8.28 -9.08 -12.17
CA TYR A 189 -9.69 -9.25 -11.81
C TYR A 189 -10.31 -8.00 -11.19
N ASN A 190 -10.04 -6.87 -11.83
CA ASN A 190 -10.70 -5.61 -11.52
C ASN A 190 -10.69 -4.68 -12.74
N TYR A 191 -11.63 -3.74 -12.77
CA TYR A 191 -11.70 -2.69 -13.77
C TYR A 191 -12.10 -1.36 -13.11
N ASP A 192 -11.75 -0.26 -13.75
CA ASP A 192 -11.96 1.09 -13.22
C ASP A 192 -12.57 2.07 -14.22
N ASN A 193 -12.92 1.58 -15.41
CA ASN A 193 -13.43 2.36 -16.55
C ASN A 193 -12.39 3.35 -17.13
N MET A 194 -11.10 3.20 -16.79
CA MET A 194 -10.00 3.98 -17.32
C MET A 194 -9.14 3.20 -18.33
N GLU A 195 -9.55 2.01 -18.72
CA GLU A 195 -8.81 1.10 -19.59
C GLU A 195 -8.50 1.67 -20.99
N ASN A 196 -9.29 2.66 -21.41
CA ASN A 196 -9.07 3.38 -22.67
C ASN A 196 -8.32 4.70 -22.50
N LEU A 197 -7.72 4.95 -21.31
CA LEU A 197 -7.01 6.19 -21.03
C LEU A 197 -5.73 6.26 -21.87
N THR A 198 -5.60 7.34 -22.64
CA THR A 198 -4.40 7.65 -23.42
C THR A 198 -3.79 8.95 -22.93
N ALA A 199 -2.53 9.23 -23.27
CA ALA A 199 -1.86 10.45 -22.85
C ALA A 199 -2.61 11.75 -23.24
N SER A 200 -3.38 11.71 -24.33
CA SER A 200 -4.18 12.84 -24.79
C SER A 200 -5.50 13.03 -24.01
N LEU A 201 -5.93 12.02 -23.28
CA LEU A 201 -7.16 12.03 -22.48
C LEU A 201 -6.89 12.31 -20.99
N VAL A 202 -5.62 12.33 -20.58
CA VAL A 202 -5.26 12.67 -19.21
C VAL A 202 -5.54 14.15 -18.95
N THR A 203 -6.37 14.42 -17.94
CA THR A 203 -6.74 15.75 -17.47
C THR A 203 -6.40 15.92 -16.00
N GLU A 204 -6.56 17.10 -15.45
CA GLU A 204 -6.37 17.33 -14.02
C GLU A 204 -7.34 16.49 -13.17
N GLU A 205 -8.55 16.22 -13.65
CA GLU A 205 -9.55 15.39 -13.01
C GLU A 205 -9.12 13.91 -12.91
N THR A 206 -8.26 13.44 -13.83
CA THR A 206 -7.70 12.07 -13.78
C THR A 206 -6.87 11.82 -12.52
N PHE A 207 -6.35 12.87 -11.87
CA PHE A 207 -5.59 12.79 -10.64
C PHE A 207 -6.43 12.93 -9.37
N ASP A 208 -7.76 13.08 -9.50
CA ASP A 208 -8.67 13.15 -8.37
C ASP A 208 -9.05 11.75 -7.87
N GLU A 209 -8.41 11.34 -6.79
CA GLU A 209 -8.65 10.04 -6.15
C GLU A 209 -10.09 9.84 -5.66
N SER A 210 -10.83 10.93 -5.42
CA SER A 210 -12.22 10.84 -4.96
C SER A 210 -13.18 10.36 -6.05
N SER A 211 -12.82 10.52 -7.30
CA SER A 211 -13.58 10.07 -8.48
C SER A 211 -13.21 8.65 -8.93
N TYR A 212 -12.09 8.11 -8.43
CA TYR A 212 -11.59 6.79 -8.80
C TYR A 212 -12.43 5.67 -8.15
N GLN A 213 -13.06 4.86 -8.97
CA GLN A 213 -13.83 3.70 -8.52
C GLN A 213 -13.30 2.44 -9.18
N LYS A 214 -12.85 1.52 -8.36
CA LYS A 214 -12.39 0.20 -8.78
C LYS A 214 -13.46 -0.84 -8.46
N THR A 215 -13.88 -1.59 -9.47
CA THR A 215 -14.79 -2.72 -9.31
C THR A 215 -13.98 -4.01 -9.29
N GLN A 216 -14.13 -4.79 -8.23
CA GLN A 216 -13.47 -6.09 -8.09
C GLN A 216 -14.35 -7.18 -8.70
N LEU A 217 -13.76 -8.08 -9.49
CA LEU A 217 -14.39 -9.28 -10.01
C LEU A 217 -14.09 -10.45 -9.08
N VAL A 218 -15.12 -11.20 -8.71
CA VAL A 218 -15.02 -12.23 -7.68
C VAL A 218 -15.31 -13.61 -8.29
N ASP A 219 -14.48 -14.57 -7.91
CA ASP A 219 -14.65 -15.97 -8.29
C ASP A 219 -15.94 -16.55 -7.69
N GLY A 220 -16.73 -17.24 -8.51
CA GLY A 220 -18.01 -17.80 -8.11
C GLY A 220 -19.20 -16.84 -8.18
N ASP A 221 -19.02 -15.61 -8.65
CA ASP A 221 -20.12 -14.66 -8.84
C ASP A 221 -20.97 -15.06 -10.06
N LEU A 222 -22.26 -14.68 -10.02
CA LEU A 222 -23.18 -14.82 -11.13
C LEU A 222 -22.95 -13.68 -12.12
N VAL A 223 -22.62 -14.00 -13.34
CA VAL A 223 -22.40 -13.05 -14.44
C VAL A 223 -23.43 -13.24 -15.55
N THR A 224 -23.63 -12.19 -16.33
CA THR A 224 -24.46 -12.22 -17.53
C THR A 224 -23.57 -12.02 -18.76
N GLY A 225 -23.93 -12.63 -19.89
CA GLY A 225 -23.19 -12.45 -21.12
C GLY A 225 -23.05 -10.98 -21.49
N GLY A 226 -21.79 -10.54 -21.69
CA GLY A 226 -21.43 -9.14 -21.89
C GLY A 226 -20.88 -8.41 -20.67
N ASP A 227 -21.10 -8.93 -19.44
CA ASP A 227 -20.48 -8.38 -18.24
C ASP A 227 -18.95 -8.55 -18.28
N PRO A 228 -18.18 -7.66 -17.64
CA PRO A 228 -16.74 -7.84 -17.52
C PRO A 228 -16.38 -9.15 -16.83
N ALA A 229 -15.57 -10.00 -17.49
CA ALA A 229 -15.07 -11.25 -16.94
C ALA A 229 -13.67 -11.04 -16.32
N TYR A 230 -12.79 -10.34 -17.01
CA TYR A 230 -11.47 -9.96 -16.51
C TYR A 230 -10.88 -8.83 -17.35
N LYS A 231 -9.83 -8.23 -16.87
CA LYS A 231 -9.01 -7.25 -17.60
C LYS A 231 -7.69 -7.91 -18.02
N LEU A 232 -7.29 -7.72 -19.26
CA LEU A 232 -6.01 -8.16 -19.81
C LEU A 232 -5.12 -6.96 -20.06
N VAL A 233 -3.95 -6.93 -19.41
CA VAL A 233 -2.92 -5.93 -19.63
C VAL A 233 -1.90 -6.49 -20.61
N THR A 234 -1.84 -5.93 -21.82
CA THR A 234 -1.00 -6.48 -22.89
C THR A 234 0.33 -5.76 -23.05
N SER A 235 0.43 -4.51 -22.61
CA SER A 235 1.67 -3.73 -22.65
C SER A 235 1.66 -2.64 -21.57
N GLU A 236 2.84 -2.38 -21.02
CA GLU A 236 3.13 -1.22 -20.19
C GLU A 236 3.96 -0.25 -21.05
N ASN A 237 3.45 0.97 -21.28
CA ASN A 237 4.12 2.02 -22.06
C ASN A 237 4.82 3.02 -21.13
#